data_73dd66869764d0d3da2de17770cdb764
#
_entry.id   73dd66869764d0d3da2de17770cdb764
#
_cell.length_a   1.000
_cell.length_b   1.000
_cell.length_c   1.000
_cell.angle_alpha   90.00
_cell.angle_beta   90.00
_cell.angle_gamma   90.00
#
_symmetry.space_group_name_H-M   'P 1'
#
loop_
_entity.id
_entity.type
_entity.pdbx_description
1 polymer ?
#
loop_
_entity_poly.entity_id
_entity_poly.type
_entity_poly.pdbx_seq_one_letter_code
_entity_poly.pdbx_strand_id
1 'polypeptide(L)'
;MKSAYELAMERLQKDAPSVPLNAEQRAQIAEIDSLYTAKIAEKELLLKSEIAQEQAKGKFDQVEQLQKQLASELRRLNEEREEKKEKVRQGKA
;
A
#
# COMPACT_ATOMS: atom_id res chain seq x y z
N MET A 1 -23.14 -23.42 10.24
CA MET A 1 -23.28 -21.96 10.41
C MET A 1 -22.15 -21.25 9.72
N LYS A 2 -22.48 -20.27 8.89
CA LYS A 2 -21.45 -19.49 8.22
C LYS A 2 -20.90 -18.41 9.15
N SER A 3 -19.61 -18.18 9.10
CA SER A 3 -18.99 -17.11 9.87
C SER A 3 -19.44 -15.74 9.35
N ALA A 4 -19.25 -14.70 10.17
CA ALA A 4 -19.54 -13.34 9.74
C ALA A 4 -18.74 -12.95 8.49
N TYR A 5 -17.53 -13.46 8.38
CA TYR A 5 -16.67 -13.25 7.22
C TYR A 5 -17.28 -13.88 5.95
N GLU A 6 -17.75 -15.11 6.05
CA GLU A 6 -18.37 -15.80 4.93
C GLU A 6 -19.64 -15.11 4.46
N LEU A 7 -20.46 -14.64 5.40
CA LEU A 7 -21.66 -13.88 5.07
C LEU A 7 -21.34 -12.57 4.37
N ALA A 8 -20.28 -11.87 4.82
CA ALA A 8 -19.84 -10.64 4.18
C ALA A 8 -19.35 -10.90 2.76
N MET A 9 -18.60 -11.97 2.56
CA MET A 9 -18.12 -12.37 1.23
C MET A 9 -19.26 -12.74 0.29
N GLU A 10 -20.28 -13.44 0.79
CA GLU A 10 -21.46 -13.76 -0.01
C GLU A 10 -22.23 -12.51 -0.44
N ARG A 11 -22.37 -11.54 0.47
CA ARG A 11 -23.02 -10.27 0.15
C ARG A 11 -22.26 -9.50 -0.91
N LEU A 12 -20.93 -9.46 -0.80
CA LEU A 12 -20.08 -8.81 -1.80
C LEU A 12 -20.24 -9.46 -3.16
N GLN A 13 -20.36 -10.78 -3.20
CA GLN A 13 -20.56 -11.50 -4.45
C GLN A 13 -21.95 -11.29 -5.05
N LYS A 14 -22.98 -11.10 -4.22
CA LYS A 14 -24.34 -10.88 -4.70
C LYS A 14 -24.59 -9.44 -5.12
N ASP A 15 -24.10 -8.47 -4.33
CA ASP A 15 -24.33 -7.05 -4.58
C ASP A 15 -23.39 -6.45 -5.62
N ALA A 16 -22.21 -7.02 -5.74
CA ALA A 16 -21.29 -6.70 -6.80
C ALA A 16 -21.00 -8.00 -7.54
N PRO A 17 -21.74 -8.32 -8.60
CA PRO A 17 -21.36 -9.45 -9.43
C PRO A 17 -19.93 -9.21 -9.82
N SER A 18 -19.04 -10.02 -9.29
CA SER A 18 -17.63 -9.92 -9.58
C SER A 18 -17.44 -10.21 -11.06
N VAL A 19 -17.46 -9.14 -11.85
CA VAL A 19 -16.92 -9.23 -13.18
C VAL A 19 -15.47 -9.58 -12.97
N PRO A 20 -15.01 -10.76 -13.38
CA PRO A 20 -13.62 -11.10 -13.23
C PRO A 20 -12.78 -10.04 -13.93
N LEU A 21 -11.71 -9.63 -13.29
CA LEU A 21 -10.79 -8.67 -13.88
C LEU A 21 -10.28 -9.22 -15.20
N ASN A 22 -10.32 -8.42 -16.26
CA ASN A 22 -9.77 -8.83 -17.53
C ASN A 22 -8.24 -8.81 -17.49
N ALA A 23 -7.60 -9.32 -18.54
CA ALA A 23 -6.14 -9.42 -18.59
C ALA A 23 -5.46 -8.06 -18.47
N GLU A 24 -6.04 -7.02 -19.09
CA GLU A 24 -5.52 -5.67 -19.04
C GLU A 24 -5.58 -5.09 -17.62
N GLN A 25 -6.70 -5.28 -16.93
CA GLN A 25 -6.84 -4.82 -15.55
C GLN A 25 -5.86 -5.51 -14.62
N ARG A 26 -5.67 -6.82 -14.79
CA ARG A 26 -4.68 -7.57 -14.00
C ARG A 26 -3.27 -7.07 -14.25
N ALA A 27 -2.95 -6.78 -15.49
CA ALA A 27 -1.65 -6.22 -15.85
C ALA A 27 -1.42 -4.85 -15.23
N GLN A 28 -2.44 -3.99 -15.25
CA GLN A 28 -2.39 -2.66 -14.64
C GLN A 28 -2.19 -2.74 -13.12
N ILE A 29 -2.90 -3.65 -12.47
CA ILE A 29 -2.76 -3.86 -11.02
C ILE A 29 -1.35 -4.35 -10.68
N ALA A 30 -0.82 -5.28 -11.49
CA ALA A 30 0.53 -5.78 -11.29
C ALA A 30 1.58 -4.67 -11.46
N GLU A 31 1.39 -3.78 -12.44
CA GLU A 31 2.26 -2.62 -12.63
C GLU A 31 2.21 -1.67 -11.43
N ILE A 32 1.01 -1.40 -10.93
CA ILE A 32 0.83 -0.54 -9.75
C ILE A 32 1.54 -1.13 -8.54
N ASP A 33 1.36 -2.43 -8.29
CA ASP A 33 2.02 -3.11 -7.19
C ASP A 33 3.55 -3.04 -7.33
N SER A 34 4.06 -3.29 -8.51
CA SER A 34 5.49 -3.24 -8.78
C SER A 34 6.06 -1.83 -8.55
N LEU A 35 5.38 -0.81 -9.08
CA LEU A 35 5.79 0.58 -8.93
C LEU A 35 5.82 1.01 -7.47
N TYR A 36 4.77 0.70 -6.71
CA TYR A 36 4.70 1.11 -5.31
C TYR A 36 5.62 0.29 -4.42
N THR A 37 5.85 -0.98 -4.74
CA THR A 37 6.87 -1.77 -4.05
C THR A 37 8.24 -1.11 -4.18
N ALA A 38 8.58 -0.64 -5.38
CA ALA A 38 9.84 0.07 -5.61
C ALA A 38 9.89 1.41 -4.87
N LYS A 39 8.82 2.18 -4.91
CA LYS A 39 8.75 3.47 -4.20
C LYS A 39 8.90 3.31 -2.70
N ILE A 40 8.22 2.32 -2.13
CA ILE A 40 8.30 2.00 -0.70
C ILE A 40 9.72 1.58 -0.33
N ALA A 41 10.32 0.71 -1.12
CA ALA A 41 11.69 0.25 -0.87
C ALA A 41 12.69 1.41 -0.91
N GLU A 42 12.57 2.31 -1.88
CA GLU A 42 13.42 3.50 -1.96
C GLU A 42 13.27 4.40 -0.74
N LYS A 43 12.03 4.65 -0.32
CA LYS A 43 11.75 5.50 0.83
C LYS A 43 12.29 4.89 2.12
N GLU A 44 12.10 3.59 2.29
CA GLU A 44 12.65 2.88 3.44
C GLU A 44 14.16 2.94 3.48
N LEU A 45 14.80 2.70 2.35
CA LEU A 45 16.26 2.72 2.27
C LEU A 45 16.80 4.10 2.63
N LEU A 46 16.22 5.15 2.05
CA LEU A 46 16.65 6.53 2.29
C LEU A 46 16.49 6.93 3.75
N LEU A 47 15.29 6.74 4.31
CA LEU A 47 14.99 7.18 5.67
C LEU A 47 15.70 6.33 6.72
N LYS A 48 15.85 5.04 6.49
CA LYS A 48 16.62 4.17 7.40
C LYS A 48 18.09 4.56 7.40
N SER A 49 18.64 4.96 6.25
CA SER A 49 20.01 5.48 6.18
C SER A 49 20.16 6.77 6.99
N GLU A 50 19.22 7.70 6.85
CA GLU A 50 19.23 8.94 7.64
C GLU A 50 19.09 8.66 9.14
N ILE A 51 18.21 7.72 9.52
CA ILE A 51 18.05 7.30 10.90
C ILE A 51 19.36 6.76 11.46
N ALA A 52 20.05 5.91 10.72
CA ALA A 52 21.32 5.35 11.14
C ALA A 52 22.37 6.43 11.35
N GLN A 53 22.42 7.43 10.47
CA GLN A 53 23.32 8.55 10.59
C GLN A 53 23.05 9.37 11.85
N GLU A 54 21.80 9.68 12.11
CA GLU A 54 21.43 10.46 13.28
C GLU A 54 21.62 9.68 14.59
N GLN A 55 21.41 8.37 14.56
CA GLN A 55 21.73 7.49 15.69
C GLN A 55 23.22 7.51 16.03
N ALA A 56 24.05 7.47 15.00
CA ALA A 56 25.50 7.51 15.17
C ALA A 56 25.97 8.82 15.79
N LYS A 57 25.23 9.91 15.55
CA LYS A 57 25.51 11.23 16.12
C LYS A 57 24.90 11.42 17.49
N GLY A 58 24.11 10.47 17.98
CA GLY A 58 23.41 10.57 19.25
C GLY A 58 22.22 11.52 19.27
N LYS A 59 21.70 11.89 18.09
CA LYS A 59 20.58 12.81 17.95
C LYS A 59 19.26 12.06 17.99
N PHE A 60 18.87 11.59 19.17
CA PHE A 60 17.71 10.71 19.33
C PHE A 60 16.39 11.39 19.02
N ASP A 61 16.27 12.71 19.23
CA ASP A 61 15.08 13.47 18.84
C ASP A 61 14.87 13.44 17.33
N GLN A 62 15.95 13.57 16.58
CA GLN A 62 15.92 13.49 15.11
C GLN A 62 15.55 12.08 14.65
N VAL A 63 16.10 11.06 15.30
CA VAL A 63 15.76 9.66 15.02
C VAL A 63 14.26 9.43 15.18
N GLU A 64 13.69 9.91 16.27
CA GLU A 64 12.25 9.75 16.52
C GLU A 64 11.39 10.42 15.44
N GLN A 65 11.76 11.63 15.04
CA GLN A 65 11.06 12.36 13.98
C GLN A 65 11.15 11.62 12.63
N LEU A 66 12.33 11.10 12.31
CA LEU A 66 12.54 10.34 11.07
C LEU A 66 11.73 9.04 11.07
N GLN A 67 11.66 8.37 12.20
CA GLN A 67 10.83 7.15 12.33
C GLN A 67 9.35 7.45 12.10
N LYS A 68 8.86 8.56 12.65
CA LYS A 68 7.47 9.00 12.44
C LYS A 68 7.24 9.38 10.98
N GLN A 69 8.20 10.05 10.37
CA GLN A 69 8.13 10.41 8.96
C GLN A 69 8.08 9.15 8.08
N LEU A 70 8.91 8.16 8.37
CA LEU A 70 8.92 6.91 7.63
C LEU A 70 7.56 6.22 7.71
N ALA A 71 7.00 6.09 8.91
CA ALA A 71 5.69 5.45 9.10
C ALA A 71 4.59 6.19 8.33
N SER A 72 4.60 7.51 8.36
CA SER A 72 3.63 8.35 7.65
C SER A 72 3.77 8.21 6.13
N GLU A 73 5.00 8.23 5.62
CA GLU A 73 5.27 8.08 4.18
C GLU A 73 4.85 6.70 3.67
N LEU A 74 5.15 5.65 4.43
CA LEU A 74 4.75 4.29 4.04
C LEU A 74 3.24 4.13 4.03
N ARG A 75 2.56 4.71 5.01
CA ARG A 75 1.09 4.69 5.06
C ARG A 75 0.51 5.39 3.84
N ARG A 76 1.01 6.57 3.51
CA ARG A 76 0.55 7.34 2.36
C ARG A 76 0.73 6.56 1.06
N LEU A 77 1.91 5.96 0.87
CA LEU A 77 2.19 5.17 -0.33
C LEU A 77 1.29 3.94 -0.43
N ASN A 78 1.05 3.26 0.68
CA ASN A 78 0.15 2.11 0.69
C ASN A 78 -1.29 2.51 0.38
N GLU A 79 -1.75 3.63 0.92
CA GLU A 79 -3.09 4.16 0.63
C GLU A 79 -3.23 4.54 -0.84
N GLU A 80 -2.24 5.22 -1.40
CA GLU A 80 -2.23 5.57 -2.82
C GLU A 80 -2.27 4.32 -3.70
N ARG A 81 -1.49 3.31 -3.34
CA ARG A 81 -1.48 2.05 -4.08
C ARG A 81 -2.86 1.42 -4.12
N GLU A 82 -3.48 1.28 -2.96
CA GLU A 82 -4.82 0.67 -2.87
C GLU A 82 -5.87 1.48 -3.60
N GLU A 83 -5.80 2.79 -3.52
CA GLU A 83 -6.71 3.68 -4.23
C GLU A 83 -6.60 3.50 -5.75
N LYS A 84 -5.38 3.46 -6.27
CA LYS A 84 -5.15 3.26 -7.71
C LYS A 84 -5.60 1.88 -8.18
N LYS A 85 -5.33 0.85 -7.38
CA LYS A 85 -5.79 -0.51 -7.69
C LYS A 85 -7.30 -0.58 -7.71
N GLU A 86 -7.96 0.11 -6.79
CA GLU A 86 -9.42 0.12 -6.73
C GLU A 86 -10.02 0.80 -7.96
N LYS A 87 -9.42 1.89 -8.43
CA LYS A 87 -9.87 2.55 -9.66
C LYS A 87 -9.80 1.61 -10.86
N VAL A 88 -8.74 0.82 -10.95
CA VAL A 88 -8.61 -0.18 -12.01
C VAL A 88 -9.72 -1.23 -11.90
N ARG A 89 -9.97 -1.73 -10.69
CA ARG A 89 -11.04 -2.72 -10.46
C ARG A 89 -12.40 -2.20 -10.86
N GLN A 90 -12.64 -0.91 -10.65
CA GLN A 90 -13.90 -0.26 -11.01
C GLN A 90 -13.96 0.16 -12.48
N GLY A 91 -12.88 -0.03 -13.24
CA GLY A 91 -12.83 0.36 -14.64
C GLY A 91 -12.71 1.87 -14.85
N LYS A 92 -12.23 2.62 -13.86
CA LYS A 92 -12.13 4.10 -13.92
C LYS A 92 -10.70 4.57 -14.19
N ALA A 93 -9.75 3.68 -14.26
CA ALA A 93 -8.36 4.05 -14.51
C ALA A 93 -8.12 4.38 -15.97
#